data_1603fe7ab525dcdb2033993474ff96ed
#
_entry.id   1603fe7ab525dcdb2033993474ff96ed
#
_cell.length_a   1.000
_cell.length_b   1.000
_cell.length_c   1.000
_cell.angle_alpha   90.00
_cell.angle_beta   90.00
_cell.angle_gamma   90.00
#
_symmetry.space_group_name_H-M   'P 1'
#
loop_
_entity.id
_entity.type
_entity.pdbx_description
1 polymer ?
#
loop_
_entity_poly.entity_id
_entity_poly.type
_entity_poly.pdbx_seq_one_letter_code
_entity_poly.pdbx_strand_id
1 'polypeptide(L)'
;MDQFRSIPKVLDELSCNPLKFVLFIDDLSFLKDDDNFNVLKAVLEGSVTAKSSNVVIYATSNRRHIIKETFSDREGDDIHRNDTMQELVSLSERFGIHITFSKPNKQTFLHIVHHLAEENGIQMPVDELDLLAERFALERGGRSARLAKQFIDGILAR
;
A
#
# COMPACT_ATOMS: atom_id res chain seq x y z
N MET A 1 18.49 1.56 10.73
CA MET A 1 18.04 2.83 11.34
C MET A 1 16.54 2.74 11.51
N ASP A 2 16.05 2.74 12.76
CA ASP A 2 14.64 2.52 13.09
C ASP A 2 13.83 3.77 12.72
N GLN A 3 13.31 3.83 11.50
CA GLN A 3 12.56 4.99 10.98
C GLN A 3 11.29 5.27 11.80
N PHE A 4 10.63 4.24 12.33
CA PHE A 4 9.42 4.39 13.10
C PHE A 4 9.63 5.09 14.46
N ARG A 5 10.77 4.86 15.11
CA ARG A 5 11.08 5.50 16.39
C ARG A 5 11.23 7.03 16.29
N SER A 6 11.48 7.55 15.11
CA SER A 6 11.55 9.00 14.88
C SER A 6 10.19 9.66 14.61
N ILE A 7 9.15 8.89 14.31
CA ILE A 7 7.81 9.42 13.97
C ILE A 7 7.26 10.35 15.07
N PRO A 8 7.27 9.99 16.37
CA PRO A 8 6.76 10.89 17.41
C PRO A 8 7.45 12.25 17.39
N LYS A 9 8.78 12.27 17.29
CA LYS A 9 9.55 13.51 17.25
C LYS A 9 9.21 14.36 16.01
N VAL A 10 9.07 13.72 14.84
CA VAL A 10 8.67 14.40 13.61
C VAL A 10 7.28 15.01 13.76
N LEU A 11 6.33 14.27 14.34
CA LEU A 11 4.98 14.79 14.59
C LEU A 11 4.96 15.98 15.55
N ASP A 12 5.78 15.95 16.61
CA ASP A 12 5.92 17.08 17.54
C ASP A 12 6.46 18.31 16.83
N GLU A 13 7.50 18.18 16.01
CA GLU A 13 8.06 19.28 15.22
C GLU A 13 7.05 19.85 14.22
N LEU A 14 6.30 18.98 13.53
CA LEU A 14 5.27 19.38 12.58
C LEU A 14 4.08 20.06 13.28
N SER A 15 3.74 19.64 14.49
CA SER A 15 2.61 20.20 15.27
C SER A 15 2.79 21.67 15.63
N CYS A 16 4.03 22.08 15.79
CA CYS A 16 4.41 23.48 16.08
C CYS A 16 4.35 24.39 14.85
N ASN A 17 4.16 23.82 13.64
CA ASN A 17 4.14 24.56 12.40
C ASN A 17 2.69 24.89 11.97
N PRO A 18 2.39 26.10 11.48
CA PRO A 18 1.03 26.48 11.07
C PRO A 18 0.55 25.82 9.77
N LEU A 19 1.43 25.16 9.02
CA LEU A 19 1.10 24.49 7.76
C LEU A 19 0.41 23.13 8.02
N LYS A 20 -0.30 22.63 7.01
CA LYS A 20 -0.89 21.28 7.01
C LYS A 20 0.08 20.30 6.36
N PHE A 21 0.22 19.11 6.94
CA PHE A 21 1.15 18.08 6.51
C PHE A 21 0.45 16.76 6.27
N VAL A 22 1.00 16.00 5.33
CA VAL A 22 0.68 14.58 5.14
C VAL A 22 1.96 13.79 5.44
N LEU A 23 1.91 12.96 6.48
CA LEU A 23 2.94 11.95 6.74
C LEU A 23 2.58 10.69 5.96
N PHE A 24 3.37 10.38 4.94
CA PHE A 24 3.14 9.22 4.09
C PHE A 24 4.07 8.07 4.46
N ILE A 25 3.49 6.91 4.81
CA ILE A 25 4.21 5.69 5.16
C ILE A 25 3.95 4.67 4.07
N ASP A 26 4.97 4.39 3.26
CA ASP A 26 4.84 3.45 2.14
C ASP A 26 5.20 2.01 2.54
N ASP A 27 4.47 1.05 1.98
CA ASP A 27 4.66 -0.40 2.15
C ASP A 27 4.67 -0.87 3.62
N LEU A 28 3.70 -0.36 4.39
CA LEU A 28 3.55 -0.69 5.80
C LEU A 28 3.37 -2.20 6.01
N SER A 29 4.33 -2.82 6.66
CA SER A 29 4.28 -4.24 7.03
C SER A 29 5.11 -4.49 8.29
N PHE A 30 4.56 -5.24 9.24
CA PHE A 30 5.24 -5.60 10.47
C PHE A 30 5.48 -7.11 10.54
N LEU A 31 6.50 -7.49 11.29
CA LEU A 31 6.68 -8.85 11.79
C LEU A 31 5.94 -8.95 13.13
N LYS A 32 5.63 -10.18 13.56
CA LYS A 32 5.14 -10.45 14.89
C LYS A 32 6.18 -9.95 15.91
N ASP A 33 5.73 -9.28 16.96
CA ASP A 33 6.57 -8.69 18.02
C ASP A 33 7.52 -7.55 17.52
N ASP A 34 7.14 -6.85 16.46
CA ASP A 34 7.92 -5.70 15.98
C ASP A 34 7.65 -4.47 16.87
N ASP A 35 8.70 -3.96 17.52
CA ASP A 35 8.63 -2.71 18.30
C ASP A 35 8.04 -1.55 17.52
N ASN A 36 8.25 -1.53 16.20
CA ASN A 36 7.71 -0.49 15.32
C ASN A 36 6.18 -0.50 15.24
N PHE A 37 5.57 -1.69 15.38
CA PHE A 37 4.12 -1.83 15.47
C PHE A 37 3.57 -1.08 16.69
N ASN A 38 4.19 -1.26 17.87
CA ASN A 38 3.78 -0.61 19.10
C ASN A 38 3.95 0.91 19.02
N VAL A 39 5.02 1.38 18.38
CA VAL A 39 5.26 2.82 18.17
C VAL A 39 4.17 3.40 17.28
N LEU A 40 3.84 2.78 16.15
CA LEU A 40 2.79 3.28 15.26
C LEU A 40 1.42 3.24 15.91
N LYS A 41 1.11 2.18 16.67
CA LYS A 41 -0.13 2.06 17.44
C LYS A 41 -0.27 3.24 18.41
N ALA A 42 0.77 3.52 19.21
CA ALA A 42 0.79 4.63 20.15
C ALA A 42 0.62 6.00 19.48
N VAL A 43 1.21 6.19 18.30
CA VAL A 43 1.07 7.39 17.48
C VAL A 43 -0.38 7.57 16.99
N LEU A 44 -0.99 6.52 16.45
CA LEU A 44 -2.36 6.56 15.94
C LEU A 44 -3.40 6.73 17.04
N GLU A 45 -3.13 6.21 18.24
CA GLU A 45 -3.95 6.41 19.43
C GLU A 45 -3.85 7.84 20.00
N GLY A 46 -2.82 8.57 19.62
CA GLY A 46 -2.53 9.89 20.19
C GLY A 46 -1.99 9.85 21.62
N SER A 47 -1.48 8.68 22.07
CA SER A 47 -0.97 8.49 23.43
C SER A 47 0.45 9.05 23.62
N VAL A 48 1.22 9.18 22.55
CA VAL A 48 2.61 9.67 22.57
C VAL A 48 2.71 11.13 22.15
N THR A 49 1.79 11.58 21.29
CA THR A 49 1.76 12.97 20.81
C THR A 49 0.32 13.44 20.80
N ALA A 50 0.04 14.63 21.33
CA ALA A 50 -1.30 15.22 21.22
C ALA A 50 -1.70 15.22 19.73
N LYS A 51 -2.88 14.66 19.42
CA LYS A 51 -3.36 14.51 18.03
C LYS A 51 -3.31 15.86 17.34
N SER A 52 -2.28 16.06 16.53
CA SER A 52 -2.07 17.33 15.86
C SER A 52 -3.14 17.52 14.78
N SER A 53 -3.87 18.62 14.85
CA SER A 53 -4.95 18.93 13.89
C SER A 53 -4.45 19.31 12.50
N ASN A 54 -3.14 19.48 12.35
CA ASN A 54 -2.48 19.90 11.11
C ASN A 54 -1.72 18.76 10.39
N VAL A 55 -1.68 17.54 10.95
CA VAL A 55 -1.00 16.39 10.35
C VAL A 55 -1.99 15.25 10.10
N VAL A 56 -1.96 14.70 8.90
CA VAL A 56 -2.70 13.49 8.51
C VAL A 56 -1.71 12.39 8.15
N ILE A 57 -1.96 11.17 8.61
CA ILE A 57 -1.13 10.01 8.32
C ILE A 57 -1.79 9.19 7.22
N TYR A 58 -1.06 8.98 6.11
CA TYR A 58 -1.42 8.07 5.03
C TYR A 58 -0.46 6.90 5.06
N ALA A 59 -1.00 5.69 4.95
CA ALA A 59 -0.19 4.48 4.86
C ALA A 59 -0.64 3.61 3.69
N THR A 60 0.31 3.00 2.98
CA THR A 60 0.03 1.93 2.02
C THR A 60 0.47 0.60 2.59
N SER A 61 -0.22 -0.47 2.23
CA SER A 61 0.17 -1.84 2.56
C SER A 61 -0.24 -2.79 1.44
N ASN A 62 0.64 -3.72 1.10
CA ASN A 62 0.39 -4.77 0.12
C ASN A 62 -0.42 -5.96 0.69
N ARG A 63 -0.89 -5.86 1.93
CA ARG A 63 -1.55 -6.95 2.64
C ARG A 63 -2.90 -6.52 3.14
N ARG A 64 -3.86 -7.46 3.09
CA ARG A 64 -5.15 -7.29 3.78
C ARG A 64 -4.98 -7.15 5.29
N HIS A 65 -3.90 -7.77 5.80
CA HIS A 65 -3.47 -7.68 7.20
C HIS A 65 -2.04 -7.18 7.21
N ILE A 66 -1.77 -6.19 8.04
CA ILE A 66 -0.50 -5.45 8.09
C ILE A 66 0.68 -6.33 8.57
N ILE A 67 0.43 -7.53 9.12
CA ILE A 67 1.47 -8.47 9.62
C ILE A 67 1.72 -9.64 8.65
N LYS A 68 2.99 -10.06 8.58
CA LYS A 68 3.45 -11.22 7.84
C LYS A 68 3.15 -12.50 8.64
N GLU A 69 2.27 -13.37 8.11
CA GLU A 69 2.20 -14.74 8.59
C GLU A 69 3.48 -15.49 8.16
N THR A 70 4.20 -16.05 9.11
CA THR A 70 5.30 -16.99 8.82
C THR A 70 4.76 -18.41 8.69
N PHE A 71 5.46 -19.30 7.98
CA PHE A 71 5.03 -20.70 7.81
C PHE A 71 4.94 -21.45 9.16
N SER A 72 5.72 -21.05 10.17
CA SER A 72 5.66 -21.58 11.53
C SER A 72 4.38 -21.20 12.28
N ASP A 73 3.70 -20.13 11.89
CA ASP A 73 2.45 -19.69 12.54
C ASP A 73 1.25 -20.57 12.15
N ARG A 74 1.41 -21.46 11.16
CA ARG A 74 0.36 -22.41 10.73
C ARG A 74 0.28 -23.69 11.58
N GLU A 75 1.30 -23.99 12.36
CA GLU A 75 1.39 -25.21 13.20
C GLU A 75 1.29 -24.96 14.70
N GLY A 76 1.13 -23.70 15.16
CA GLY A 76 1.08 -23.32 16.56
C GLY A 76 -0.30 -22.83 17.01
N ASP A 77 -0.65 -23.24 18.21
CA ASP A 77 -1.79 -22.99 19.07
C ASP A 77 -2.80 -21.89 18.61
N ASP A 78 -4.04 -22.25 18.37
CA ASP A 78 -5.13 -21.38 17.89
C ASP A 78 -5.39 -20.13 18.77
N ILE A 79 -4.96 -20.14 20.02
CA ILE A 79 -5.16 -19.05 20.99
C ILE A 79 -4.28 -17.86 20.65
N HIS A 80 -3.01 -18.06 20.31
CA HIS A 80 -2.08 -16.99 19.96
C HIS A 80 -2.34 -16.37 18.56
N ARG A 81 -3.03 -17.10 17.67
CA ARG A 81 -3.46 -16.57 16.36
C ARG A 81 -4.55 -15.53 16.52
N ASN A 82 -5.50 -15.75 17.42
CA ASN A 82 -6.61 -14.83 17.64
C ASN A 82 -6.15 -13.49 18.22
N ASP A 83 -5.20 -13.50 19.15
CA ASP A 83 -4.68 -12.27 19.78
C ASP A 83 -3.95 -11.39 18.76
N THR A 84 -3.10 -11.99 17.94
CA THR A 84 -2.37 -11.25 16.89
C THR A 84 -3.31 -10.68 15.83
N MET A 85 -4.33 -11.43 15.41
CA MET A 85 -5.33 -10.95 14.46
C MET A 85 -6.19 -9.82 15.03
N GLN A 86 -6.53 -9.87 16.32
CA GLN A 86 -7.26 -8.80 16.99
C GLN A 86 -6.45 -7.51 17.11
N GLU A 87 -5.16 -7.60 17.41
CA GLU A 87 -4.27 -6.44 17.45
C GLU A 87 -4.14 -5.75 16.09
N LEU A 88 -4.12 -6.54 15.02
CA LEU A 88 -4.07 -6.06 13.63
C LEU A 88 -5.33 -5.35 13.18
N VAL A 89 -6.48 -5.95 13.46
CA VAL A 89 -7.78 -5.32 13.24
C VAL A 89 -7.83 -4.01 14.00
N SER A 90 -7.39 -4.02 15.26
CA SER A 90 -7.31 -2.85 16.12
C SER A 90 -6.42 -1.72 15.55
N LEU A 91 -5.30 -2.03 14.92
CA LEU A 91 -4.46 -1.01 14.26
C LEU A 91 -5.13 -0.47 12.99
N SER A 92 -5.70 -1.36 12.18
CA SER A 92 -6.37 -0.94 10.95
C SER A 92 -7.59 -0.06 11.24
N GLU A 93 -8.39 -0.36 12.27
CA GLU A 93 -9.55 0.44 12.68
C GLU A 93 -9.20 1.88 13.10
N ARG A 94 -7.93 2.14 13.45
CA ARG A 94 -7.47 3.50 13.78
C ARG A 94 -7.26 4.39 12.57
N PHE A 95 -7.13 3.79 11.39
CA PHE A 95 -7.20 4.54 10.13
C PHE A 95 -8.68 4.78 9.80
N GLY A 96 -9.12 6.02 9.84
CA GLY A 96 -10.54 6.38 9.64
C GLY A 96 -11.06 6.10 8.23
N ILE A 97 -10.19 5.98 7.22
CA ILE A 97 -10.54 5.71 5.82
C ILE A 97 -9.69 4.58 5.28
N HIS A 98 -10.35 3.56 4.70
CA HIS A 98 -9.70 2.43 4.04
C HIS A 98 -10.06 2.41 2.57
N ILE A 99 -9.03 2.40 1.72
CA ILE A 99 -9.18 2.28 0.27
C ILE A 99 -8.47 1.01 -0.19
N THR A 100 -9.23 0.09 -0.77
CA THR A 100 -8.69 -1.17 -1.30
C THR A 100 -8.55 -1.10 -2.81
N PHE A 101 -7.32 -1.25 -3.30
CA PHE A 101 -7.01 -1.39 -4.70
C PHE A 101 -6.97 -2.89 -5.07
N SER A 102 -8.02 -3.39 -5.68
CA SER A 102 -8.09 -4.77 -6.16
C SER A 102 -7.27 -4.95 -7.44
N LYS A 103 -6.83 -6.20 -7.70
CA LYS A 103 -6.25 -6.53 -9.01
C LYS A 103 -7.28 -6.23 -10.09
N PRO A 104 -6.93 -5.50 -11.16
CA PRO A 104 -7.85 -5.18 -12.23
C PRO A 104 -8.28 -6.45 -12.96
N ASN A 105 -9.56 -6.53 -13.33
CA ASN A 105 -10.05 -7.50 -14.29
C ASN A 105 -9.54 -7.16 -15.70
N LYS A 106 -9.84 -8.01 -16.69
CA LYS A 106 -9.41 -7.79 -18.08
C LYS A 106 -9.84 -6.42 -18.61
N GLN A 107 -11.10 -6.09 -18.45
CA GLN A 107 -11.66 -4.84 -18.98
C GLN A 107 -11.01 -3.61 -18.37
N THR A 108 -10.85 -3.59 -17.04
CA THR A 108 -10.17 -2.50 -16.33
C THR A 108 -8.70 -2.39 -16.73
N PHE A 109 -8.01 -3.53 -16.90
CA PHE A 109 -6.62 -3.55 -17.34
C PHE A 109 -6.45 -2.96 -18.74
N LEU A 110 -7.27 -3.38 -19.71
CA LEU A 110 -7.24 -2.84 -21.07
C LEU A 110 -7.61 -1.36 -21.10
N HIS A 111 -8.58 -0.93 -20.29
CA HIS A 111 -8.89 0.50 -20.16
C HIS A 111 -7.67 1.32 -19.69
N ILE A 112 -6.90 0.82 -18.71
CA ILE A 112 -5.67 1.48 -18.27
C ILE A 112 -4.63 1.52 -19.41
N VAL A 113 -4.48 0.43 -20.16
CA VAL A 113 -3.57 0.35 -21.31
C VAL A 113 -3.96 1.39 -22.39
N HIS A 114 -5.24 1.48 -22.75
CA HIS A 114 -5.73 2.44 -23.74
C HIS A 114 -5.46 3.88 -23.30
N HIS A 115 -5.78 4.21 -22.05
CA HIS A 115 -5.53 5.54 -21.52
C HIS A 115 -4.04 5.92 -21.56
N LEU A 116 -3.16 5.02 -21.12
CA LEU A 116 -1.72 5.24 -21.18
C LEU A 116 -1.21 5.32 -22.63
N ALA A 117 -1.75 4.53 -23.56
CA ALA A 117 -1.39 4.59 -24.98
C ALA A 117 -1.78 5.94 -25.60
N GLU A 118 -2.97 6.43 -25.29
CA GLU A 118 -3.47 7.74 -25.73
C GLU A 118 -2.61 8.89 -25.19
N GLU A 119 -2.32 8.90 -23.88
CA GLU A 119 -1.45 9.90 -23.24
C GLU A 119 -0.03 9.95 -23.85
N ASN A 120 0.46 8.82 -24.33
CA ASN A 120 1.80 8.72 -24.93
C ASN A 120 1.79 8.76 -26.46
N GLY A 121 0.62 9.01 -27.09
CA GLY A 121 0.51 9.19 -28.54
C GLY A 121 0.79 7.93 -29.36
N ILE A 122 0.58 6.72 -28.78
CA ILE A 122 0.82 5.44 -29.46
C ILE A 122 -0.26 5.23 -30.53
N GLN A 123 0.17 5.13 -31.79
CA GLN A 123 -0.69 4.88 -32.95
C GLN A 123 -0.65 3.37 -33.29
N MET A 124 -1.50 2.59 -32.62
CA MET A 124 -1.64 1.16 -32.84
C MET A 124 -3.13 0.79 -32.91
N PRO A 125 -3.54 -0.16 -33.80
CA PRO A 125 -4.90 -0.67 -33.80
C PRO A 125 -5.29 -1.23 -32.43
N VAL A 126 -6.51 -0.93 -31.97
CA VAL A 126 -6.98 -1.31 -30.62
C VAL A 126 -6.90 -2.82 -30.39
N ASP A 127 -7.32 -3.61 -31.40
CA ASP A 127 -7.31 -5.07 -31.29
C ASP A 127 -5.88 -5.63 -31.14
N GLU A 128 -4.91 -5.02 -31.82
CA GLU A 128 -3.50 -5.40 -31.71
C GLU A 128 -2.92 -5.02 -30.36
N LEU A 129 -3.22 -3.80 -29.90
CA LEU A 129 -2.80 -3.30 -28.58
C LEU A 129 -3.32 -4.21 -27.47
N ASP A 130 -4.59 -4.59 -27.52
CA ASP A 130 -5.26 -5.45 -26.56
C ASP A 130 -4.61 -6.83 -26.51
N LEU A 131 -4.38 -7.43 -27.69
CA LEU A 131 -3.76 -8.76 -27.80
C LEU A 131 -2.35 -8.76 -27.19
N LEU A 132 -1.54 -7.77 -27.51
CA LEU A 132 -0.17 -7.64 -27.01
C LEU A 132 -0.15 -7.37 -25.51
N ALA A 133 -1.04 -6.52 -25.01
CA ALA A 133 -1.15 -6.20 -23.59
C ALA A 133 -1.58 -7.43 -22.76
N GLU A 134 -2.56 -8.18 -23.23
CA GLU A 134 -3.01 -9.41 -22.55
C GLU A 134 -1.90 -10.48 -22.54
N ARG A 135 -1.22 -10.68 -23.68
CA ARG A 135 -0.07 -11.59 -23.73
C ARG A 135 1.00 -11.20 -22.73
N PHE A 136 1.37 -9.93 -22.68
CA PHE A 136 2.37 -9.40 -21.75
C PHE A 136 1.96 -9.61 -20.29
N ALA A 137 0.66 -9.38 -19.96
CA ALA A 137 0.15 -9.61 -18.63
C ALA A 137 0.17 -11.08 -18.22
N LEU A 138 -0.18 -12.00 -19.13
CA LEU A 138 -0.15 -13.44 -18.90
C LEU A 138 1.28 -13.95 -18.65
N GLU A 139 2.24 -13.53 -19.46
CA GLU A 139 3.65 -13.89 -19.32
C GLU A 139 4.25 -13.42 -17.97
N ARG A 140 3.68 -12.39 -17.35
CA ARG A 140 4.15 -11.79 -16.07
C ARG A 140 3.29 -12.10 -14.85
N GLY A 141 2.42 -13.10 -14.95
CA GLY A 141 1.67 -13.63 -13.81
C GLY A 141 0.42 -12.84 -13.42
N GLY A 142 -0.12 -12.01 -14.33
CA GLY A 142 -1.41 -11.38 -14.15
C GLY A 142 -1.50 -9.91 -14.57
N ARG A 143 -2.59 -9.27 -14.21
CA ARG A 143 -2.92 -7.89 -14.58
C ARG A 143 -2.69 -6.94 -13.41
N SER A 144 -2.04 -5.79 -13.67
CA SER A 144 -1.90 -4.70 -12.70
C SER A 144 -1.66 -3.38 -13.44
N ALA A 145 -1.94 -2.24 -12.81
CA ALA A 145 -1.64 -0.93 -13.38
C ALA A 145 -0.13 -0.75 -13.64
N ARG A 146 0.73 -1.32 -12.78
CA ARG A 146 2.17 -1.34 -12.99
C ARG A 146 2.58 -2.08 -14.25
N LEU A 147 1.95 -3.23 -14.53
CA LEU A 147 2.23 -3.99 -15.76
C LEU A 147 1.70 -3.29 -17.00
N ALA A 148 0.55 -2.61 -16.91
CA ALA A 148 0.06 -1.77 -18.01
C ALA A 148 1.08 -0.67 -18.36
N LYS A 149 1.60 0.03 -17.35
CA LYS A 149 2.65 1.04 -17.56
C LYS A 149 3.91 0.44 -18.15
N GLN A 150 4.43 -0.65 -17.61
CA GLN A 150 5.62 -1.34 -18.13
C GLN A 150 5.45 -1.80 -19.59
N PHE A 151 4.26 -2.23 -19.96
CA PHE A 151 3.93 -2.61 -21.33
C PHE A 151 4.05 -1.40 -22.27
N ILE A 152 3.44 -0.27 -21.91
CA ILE A 152 3.49 0.97 -22.68
C ILE A 152 4.95 1.50 -22.78
N ASP A 153 5.67 1.55 -21.65
CA ASP A 153 7.09 1.94 -21.62
C ASP A 153 7.93 1.05 -22.56
N GLY A 154 7.61 -0.26 -22.65
CA GLY A 154 8.26 -1.19 -23.53
C GLY A 154 7.94 -1.02 -25.03
N ILE A 155 6.78 -0.44 -25.37
CA ILE A 155 6.47 -0.04 -26.75
C ILE A 155 7.25 1.21 -27.15
N LEU A 156 7.32 2.18 -26.25
CA LEU A 156 8.00 3.47 -26.50
C LEU A 156 9.53 3.34 -26.62
N ALA A 157 10.10 2.29 -26.03
CA ALA A 157 11.54 2.03 -26.07
C ALA A 157 12.02 1.30 -27.33
N ARG A 158 11.13 0.95 -28.26
CA ARG A 158 11.44 0.28 -29.54
C ARG A 158 11.54 1.25 -30.68
#